data_eff4f7328bd4cfb6aa6faab5793781f4
#
_entry.id   eff4f7328bd4cfb6aa6faab5793781f4
#
_cell.length_a   1.000
_cell.length_b   1.000
_cell.length_c   1.000
_cell.angle_alpha   90.00
_cell.angle_beta   90.00
_cell.angle_gamma   90.00
#
_symmetry.space_group_name_H-M   'P 1'
#
loop_
_entity.id
_entity.type
_entity.pdbx_description
1 polymer ?
#
loop_
_entity_poly.entity_id
_entity_poly.type
_entity_poly.pdbx_seq_one_letter_code
_entity_poly.pdbx_strand_id
1 'polypeptide(L)'
;TSTYQPLIADVYGIQKINQIDYTQTLHNIGSIVNLRIVTMDYESATGRALLNLSSDIRDVLEKADKFIRPLQEHGRKVCLSIENGNKGFGFCNLNDMQLADFVQQVKNVVELYRLDGINLWDKVSTYNKEGMFAMNTVSYPKLIKALRDALPEKLLTVVDKGEATEYFYDVNRCGGIEVGRYIDYAWHAYDSGKEVVQIIEPWDAEHSYSEY
;
A
#
# COMPACT_ATOMS: atom_id res chain seq x y z
N THR A 1 19.76 10.40 18.17
CA THR A 1 18.31 10.19 18.25
C THR A 1 17.96 8.88 17.56
N SER A 2 17.60 7.84 18.32
CA SER A 2 17.15 6.60 17.73
C SER A 2 15.83 6.84 17.01
N THR A 3 15.82 6.74 15.70
CA THR A 3 14.61 6.73 14.91
C THR A 3 13.86 5.44 15.18
N TYR A 4 12.59 5.55 15.53
CA TYR A 4 11.72 4.40 15.65
C TYR A 4 11.59 3.73 14.30
N GLN A 5 11.89 2.44 14.23
CA GLN A 5 11.72 1.64 13.01
C GLN A 5 10.58 0.65 13.23
N PRO A 6 9.44 0.84 12.58
CA PRO A 6 8.32 -0.10 12.69
C PRO A 6 8.65 -1.43 12.02
N LEU A 7 8.04 -2.48 12.54
CA LEU A 7 8.07 -3.81 11.93
C LEU A 7 6.75 -4.06 11.21
N ILE A 8 6.82 -4.69 10.02
CA ILE A 8 5.63 -5.07 9.25
C ILE A 8 5.37 -6.56 9.38
N ALA A 9 4.10 -6.90 9.56
CA ALA A 9 3.60 -8.26 9.41
C ALA A 9 2.53 -8.28 8.32
N ASP A 10 2.73 -9.08 7.28
CA ASP A 10 1.71 -9.33 6.27
C ASP A 10 0.73 -10.39 6.76
N VAL A 11 -0.56 -10.13 6.62
CA VAL A 11 -1.62 -11.02 7.08
C VAL A 11 -2.54 -11.37 5.92
N TYR A 12 -2.71 -12.67 5.66
CA TYR A 12 -3.45 -13.22 4.55
C TYR A 12 -4.82 -13.79 4.95
N GLY A 13 -5.48 -13.21 5.91
CA GLY A 13 -6.81 -13.63 6.31
C GLY A 13 -6.94 -13.98 7.79
N ILE A 14 -8.08 -14.55 8.15
CA ILE A 14 -8.47 -14.77 9.55
C ILE A 14 -7.50 -15.68 10.30
N GLN A 15 -7.04 -16.76 9.67
CA GLN A 15 -6.14 -17.70 10.34
C GLN A 15 -4.84 -17.05 10.81
N LYS A 16 -4.33 -16.12 10.02
CA LYS A 16 -3.10 -15.42 10.36
C LYS A 16 -3.29 -14.42 11.50
N ILE A 17 -4.40 -13.71 11.49
CA ILE A 17 -4.75 -12.81 12.59
C ILE A 17 -4.86 -13.59 13.90
N ASN A 18 -5.48 -14.78 13.87
CA ASN A 18 -5.61 -15.63 15.04
C ASN A 18 -4.27 -16.18 15.56
N GLN A 19 -3.22 -16.18 14.75
CA GLN A 19 -1.89 -16.60 15.15
C GLN A 19 -1.06 -15.52 15.82
N ILE A 20 -1.54 -14.29 15.86
CA ILE A 20 -0.82 -13.18 16.48
C ILE A 20 -0.84 -13.36 18.01
N ASP A 21 0.34 -13.45 18.58
CA ASP A 21 0.51 -13.55 20.03
C ASP A 21 0.68 -12.17 20.64
N TYR A 22 -0.36 -11.70 21.31
CA TYR A 22 -0.38 -10.37 21.96
C TYR A 22 0.52 -10.28 23.20
N THR A 23 1.03 -11.40 23.68
CA THR A 23 1.97 -11.39 24.81
C THR A 23 3.37 -10.99 24.40
N GLN A 24 3.68 -11.03 23.09
CA GLN A 24 4.97 -10.62 22.58
C GLN A 24 5.04 -9.11 22.37
N THR A 25 6.27 -8.58 22.34
CA THR A 25 6.47 -7.16 22.09
C THR A 25 6.13 -6.80 20.63
N LEU A 26 5.80 -5.53 20.38
CA LEU A 26 5.53 -5.04 19.02
C LEU A 26 6.69 -5.31 18.06
N HIS A 27 7.94 -5.27 18.55
CA HIS A 27 9.11 -5.55 17.71
C HIS A 27 9.17 -7.00 17.22
N ASN A 28 8.62 -7.94 17.99
CA ASN A 28 8.67 -9.35 17.64
C ASN A 28 7.56 -9.77 16.70
N ILE A 29 6.41 -9.10 16.75
CA ILE A 29 5.22 -9.52 15.98
C ILE A 29 4.71 -8.46 15.01
N GLY A 30 5.45 -7.36 14.88
CA GLY A 30 5.11 -6.26 13.97
C GLY A 30 4.24 -5.18 14.61
N SER A 31 4.53 -3.95 14.25
CA SER A 31 3.76 -2.77 14.66
C SER A 31 2.78 -2.31 13.57
N ILE A 32 3.03 -2.72 12.33
CA ILE A 32 2.14 -2.48 11.19
C ILE A 32 1.69 -3.84 10.64
N VAL A 33 0.39 -4.04 10.59
CA VAL A 33 -0.22 -5.25 10.05
C VAL A 33 -0.82 -4.90 8.69
N ASN A 34 -0.31 -5.51 7.63
CA ASN A 34 -0.81 -5.33 6.27
C ASN A 34 -1.80 -6.44 5.91
N LEU A 35 -3.04 -6.07 5.67
CA LEU A 35 -4.07 -7.00 5.23
C LEU A 35 -3.93 -7.27 3.73
N ARG A 36 -3.77 -8.53 3.37
CA ARG A 36 -3.62 -9.01 1.99
C ARG A 36 -4.59 -10.18 1.74
N ILE A 37 -5.13 -10.42 0.55
CA ILE A 37 -4.76 -9.78 -0.73
C ILE A 37 -5.85 -8.77 -1.08
N VAL A 38 -5.41 -7.57 -1.45
CA VAL A 38 -6.27 -6.52 -2.02
C VAL A 38 -5.61 -6.06 -3.31
N THR A 39 -6.38 -5.99 -4.40
CA THR A 39 -5.81 -5.65 -5.70
C THR A 39 -6.52 -4.46 -6.33
N MET A 40 -5.77 -3.75 -7.18
CA MET A 40 -6.35 -2.79 -8.12
C MET A 40 -6.50 -3.51 -9.46
N ASP A 41 -7.72 -3.68 -9.92
CA ASP A 41 -8.02 -4.39 -11.15
C ASP A 41 -8.64 -3.49 -12.21
N TYR A 42 -8.35 -3.79 -13.47
CA TYR A 42 -8.97 -3.12 -14.61
C TYR A 42 -10.29 -3.81 -14.95
N GLU A 43 -11.37 -3.04 -14.97
CA GLU A 43 -12.67 -3.51 -15.44
C GLU A 43 -12.84 -3.19 -16.92
N SER A 44 -12.76 -4.20 -17.77
CA SER A 44 -12.78 -4.02 -19.24
C SER A 44 -14.10 -3.43 -19.76
N ALA A 45 -15.21 -3.72 -19.11
CA ALA A 45 -16.53 -3.23 -19.53
C ALA A 45 -16.69 -1.70 -19.37
N THR A 46 -16.04 -1.11 -18.38
CA THR A 46 -16.18 0.32 -18.04
C THR A 46 -14.89 1.12 -18.15
N GLY A 47 -13.74 0.43 -18.21
CA GLY A 47 -12.42 1.07 -18.14
C GLY A 47 -12.04 1.56 -16.73
N ARG A 48 -12.76 1.15 -15.69
CA ARG A 48 -12.50 1.58 -14.31
C ARG A 48 -11.32 0.85 -13.68
N ALA A 49 -10.64 1.54 -12.78
CA ALA A 49 -9.74 0.91 -11.82
C ALA A 49 -10.56 0.53 -10.59
N LEU A 50 -10.68 -0.76 -10.30
CA LEU A 50 -11.49 -1.25 -9.19
C LEU A 50 -10.63 -1.74 -8.04
N LEU A 51 -11.00 -1.33 -6.83
CA LEU A 51 -10.48 -1.91 -5.60
C LEU A 51 -11.17 -3.25 -5.36
N ASN A 52 -10.40 -4.35 -5.44
CA ASN A 52 -10.91 -5.69 -5.28
C ASN A 52 -10.40 -6.30 -3.97
N LEU A 53 -11.34 -6.62 -3.09
CA LEU A 53 -11.05 -7.25 -1.81
C LEU A 53 -11.25 -8.76 -1.95
N SER A 54 -10.24 -9.56 -1.59
CA SER A 54 -10.39 -11.01 -1.55
C SER A 54 -11.47 -11.41 -0.54
N SER A 55 -12.03 -12.61 -0.69
CA SER A 55 -13.07 -13.10 0.23
C SER A 55 -12.55 -13.16 1.67
N ASP A 56 -11.29 -13.58 1.87
CA ASP A 56 -10.67 -13.63 3.20
C ASP A 56 -10.57 -12.24 3.83
N ILE A 57 -10.19 -11.24 3.05
CA ILE A 57 -10.10 -9.85 3.56
C ILE A 57 -11.48 -9.26 3.81
N ARG A 58 -12.47 -9.55 2.98
CA ARG A 58 -13.87 -9.15 3.25
C ARG A 58 -14.35 -9.68 4.58
N ASP A 59 -14.09 -10.96 4.86
CA ASP A 59 -14.46 -11.57 6.14
C ASP A 59 -13.80 -10.87 7.32
N VAL A 60 -12.52 -10.54 7.21
CA VAL A 60 -11.79 -9.80 8.24
C VAL A 60 -12.40 -8.42 8.46
N LEU A 61 -12.69 -7.69 7.38
CA LEU A 61 -13.27 -6.35 7.47
C LEU A 61 -14.68 -6.35 8.03
N GLU A 62 -15.52 -7.28 7.60
CA GLU A 62 -16.90 -7.43 8.11
C GLU A 62 -16.93 -7.79 9.60
N LYS A 63 -15.88 -8.47 10.08
CA LYS A 63 -15.70 -8.84 11.48
C LYS A 63 -14.61 -8.00 12.16
N ALA A 64 -14.56 -6.72 11.81
CA ALA A 64 -13.51 -5.80 12.27
C ALA A 64 -13.42 -5.74 13.80
N ASP A 65 -14.54 -5.79 14.51
CA ASP A 65 -14.53 -5.76 15.97
C ASP A 65 -13.84 -6.97 16.58
N LYS A 66 -13.85 -8.11 15.89
CA LYS A 66 -13.19 -9.32 16.33
C LYS A 66 -11.72 -9.39 15.90
N PHE A 67 -11.40 -8.96 14.68
CA PHE A 67 -10.07 -9.20 14.08
C PHE A 67 -9.19 -7.96 13.96
N ILE A 68 -9.77 -6.78 13.86
CA ILE A 68 -9.01 -5.54 13.63
C ILE A 68 -8.87 -4.73 14.90
N ARG A 69 -9.98 -4.48 15.61
CA ARG A 69 -9.96 -3.64 16.81
C ARG A 69 -9.02 -4.15 17.90
N PRO A 70 -8.95 -5.46 18.18
CA PRO A 70 -7.97 -5.95 19.16
C PRO A 70 -6.52 -5.66 18.78
N LEU A 71 -6.16 -5.72 17.49
CA LEU A 71 -4.84 -5.33 17.02
C LEU A 71 -4.54 -3.86 17.31
N GLN A 72 -5.49 -2.99 17.01
CA GLN A 72 -5.36 -1.55 17.23
C GLN A 72 -5.29 -1.22 18.73
N GLU A 73 -6.09 -1.89 19.56
CA GLU A 73 -6.07 -1.75 21.01
C GLU A 73 -4.71 -2.14 21.62
N HIS A 74 -4.02 -3.08 20.98
CA HIS A 74 -2.66 -3.48 21.37
C HIS A 74 -1.56 -2.64 20.69
N GLY A 75 -1.91 -1.46 20.18
CA GLY A 75 -0.95 -0.51 19.64
C GLY A 75 -0.48 -0.78 18.22
N ARG A 76 -1.11 -1.70 17.51
CA ARG A 76 -0.76 -2.00 16.12
C ARG A 76 -1.56 -1.14 15.16
N LYS A 77 -0.92 -0.78 14.05
CA LYS A 77 -1.57 -0.11 12.93
C LYS A 77 -1.99 -1.15 11.90
N VAL A 78 -3.26 -1.13 11.50
CA VAL A 78 -3.79 -2.07 10.53
C VAL A 78 -4.02 -1.35 9.21
N CYS A 79 -3.33 -1.79 8.18
CA CYS A 79 -3.32 -1.18 6.86
C CYS A 79 -3.82 -2.13 5.79
N LEU A 80 -4.43 -1.56 4.76
CA LEU A 80 -4.82 -2.28 3.58
C LEU A 80 -3.64 -2.33 2.62
N SER A 81 -3.15 -3.52 2.28
CA SER A 81 -2.04 -3.66 1.34
C SER A 81 -2.58 -3.91 -0.07
N ILE A 82 -2.40 -2.91 -0.93
CA ILE A 82 -2.95 -2.90 -2.29
C ILE A 82 -1.85 -3.22 -3.29
N GLU A 83 -2.08 -4.24 -4.09
CA GLU A 83 -1.20 -4.62 -5.19
C GLU A 83 -1.96 -4.57 -6.53
N ASN A 84 -1.24 -4.58 -7.63
CA ASN A 84 -1.87 -4.60 -8.94
C ASN A 84 -2.20 -6.02 -9.40
N GLY A 85 -3.18 -6.13 -10.31
CA GLY A 85 -3.73 -7.40 -10.74
C GLY A 85 -2.95 -8.15 -11.82
N ASN A 86 -1.75 -7.72 -12.17
CA ASN A 86 -0.85 -8.38 -13.13
C ASN A 86 -1.45 -8.59 -14.54
N LYS A 87 -2.16 -7.58 -15.05
CA LYS A 87 -2.79 -7.65 -16.38
C LYS A 87 -2.41 -6.48 -17.29
N GLY A 88 -1.22 -5.93 -17.12
CA GLY A 88 -0.76 -4.76 -17.85
C GLY A 88 -1.33 -3.45 -17.34
N PHE A 89 -2.06 -3.47 -16.23
CA PHE A 89 -2.67 -2.31 -15.59
C PHE A 89 -2.18 -2.21 -14.14
N GLY A 90 -1.67 -1.07 -13.78
CA GLY A 90 -1.13 -0.85 -12.44
C GLY A 90 -1.04 0.63 -12.09
N PHE A 91 -0.28 0.94 -11.06
CA PHE A 91 -0.15 2.30 -10.54
C PHE A 91 0.58 3.24 -11.51
N CYS A 92 1.34 2.68 -12.45
CA CYS A 92 2.15 3.47 -13.39
C CYS A 92 1.45 3.82 -14.70
N ASN A 93 0.19 3.46 -14.90
CA ASN A 93 -0.53 3.77 -16.12
C ASN A 93 -2.01 4.14 -15.92
N LEU A 94 -2.33 4.77 -14.83
CA LEU A 94 -3.65 5.32 -14.55
C LEU A 94 -3.88 6.62 -15.32
N ASN A 95 -5.07 6.78 -15.90
CA ASN A 95 -5.52 8.10 -16.34
C ASN A 95 -6.14 8.87 -15.17
N ASP A 96 -6.44 10.15 -15.35
CA ASP A 96 -6.92 11.00 -14.27
C ASP A 96 -8.28 10.54 -13.70
N MET A 97 -9.18 10.03 -14.55
CA MET A 97 -10.48 9.53 -14.09
C MET A 97 -10.33 8.24 -13.26
N GLN A 98 -9.51 7.32 -13.73
CA GLN A 98 -9.22 6.07 -13.01
C GLN A 98 -8.58 6.36 -11.65
N LEU A 99 -7.63 7.29 -11.63
CA LEU A 99 -6.93 7.68 -10.42
C LEU A 99 -7.91 8.27 -9.39
N ALA A 100 -8.72 9.24 -9.78
CA ALA A 100 -9.69 9.87 -8.89
C ALA A 100 -10.73 8.89 -8.37
N ASP A 101 -11.25 8.02 -9.23
CA ASP A 101 -12.23 6.98 -8.86
C ASP A 101 -11.61 5.97 -7.87
N PHE A 102 -10.41 5.51 -8.16
CA PHE A 102 -9.71 4.56 -7.30
C PHE A 102 -9.40 5.14 -5.91
N VAL A 103 -8.90 6.35 -5.86
CA VAL A 103 -8.63 7.05 -4.59
C VAL A 103 -9.91 7.13 -3.75
N GLN A 104 -11.04 7.44 -4.35
CA GLN A 104 -12.32 7.50 -3.63
C GLN A 104 -12.72 6.13 -3.06
N GLN A 105 -12.53 5.05 -3.82
CA GLN A 105 -12.81 3.69 -3.35
C GLN A 105 -11.93 3.32 -2.16
N VAL A 106 -10.64 3.63 -2.22
CA VAL A 106 -9.70 3.36 -1.13
C VAL A 106 -10.09 4.15 0.12
N LYS A 107 -10.37 5.43 -0.04
CA LYS A 107 -10.82 6.30 1.06
C LYS A 107 -12.06 5.74 1.75
N ASN A 108 -13.05 5.32 0.96
CA ASN A 108 -14.30 4.78 1.49
C ASN A 108 -14.06 3.53 2.36
N VAL A 109 -13.22 2.61 1.92
CA VAL A 109 -12.91 1.38 2.67
C VAL A 109 -12.13 1.71 3.95
N VAL A 110 -11.11 2.52 3.84
CA VAL A 110 -10.28 2.91 5.00
C VAL A 110 -11.11 3.61 6.07
N GLU A 111 -11.98 4.52 5.69
CA GLU A 111 -12.85 5.24 6.63
C GLU A 111 -13.96 4.35 7.19
N LEU A 112 -14.63 3.56 6.36
CA LEU A 112 -15.73 2.69 6.78
C LEU A 112 -15.29 1.71 7.87
N TYR A 113 -14.14 1.08 7.67
CA TYR A 113 -13.60 0.08 8.61
C TYR A 113 -12.61 0.66 9.62
N ARG A 114 -12.40 1.97 9.61
CA ARG A 114 -11.47 2.68 10.50
C ARG A 114 -10.09 2.04 10.52
N LEU A 115 -9.55 1.79 9.34
CA LEU A 115 -8.18 1.31 9.16
C LEU A 115 -7.18 2.43 9.40
N ASP A 116 -5.94 2.07 9.68
CA ASP A 116 -4.89 3.04 10.02
C ASP A 116 -4.12 3.54 8.80
N GLY A 117 -4.25 2.89 7.67
CA GLY A 117 -3.56 3.32 6.46
C GLY A 117 -3.59 2.32 5.32
N ILE A 118 -2.72 2.56 4.38
CA ILE A 118 -2.57 1.76 3.16
C ILE A 118 -1.11 1.54 2.85
N ASN A 119 -0.83 0.39 2.24
CA ASN A 119 0.45 0.06 1.65
C ASN A 119 0.25 -0.17 0.15
N LEU A 120 1.14 0.37 -0.67
CA LEU A 120 1.08 0.23 -2.12
C LEU A 120 2.24 -0.64 -2.61
N TRP A 121 1.93 -1.65 -3.39
CA TRP A 121 2.91 -2.53 -3.97
C TRP A 121 2.62 -2.80 -5.45
N ASP A 122 3.38 -2.17 -6.33
CA ASP A 122 3.36 -2.51 -7.76
C ASP A 122 4.19 -3.79 -7.96
N LYS A 123 3.53 -4.93 -7.76
CA LYS A 123 4.21 -6.22 -7.59
C LYS A 123 4.53 -6.90 -8.90
N VAL A 124 3.54 -6.98 -9.76
CA VAL A 124 3.60 -7.87 -10.92
C VAL A 124 2.92 -7.29 -12.16
N SER A 125 2.93 -5.98 -12.32
CA SER A 125 2.38 -5.40 -13.56
C SER A 125 3.29 -5.65 -14.74
N THR A 126 2.70 -6.21 -15.78
CA THR A 126 3.36 -6.38 -17.06
C THR A 126 2.95 -5.20 -17.93
N TYR A 127 3.64 -4.08 -17.75
CA TYR A 127 3.32 -2.84 -18.47
C TYR A 127 3.55 -2.96 -19.98
N ASN A 128 3.02 -2.00 -20.73
CA ASN A 128 3.09 -1.94 -22.19
C ASN A 128 2.34 -3.07 -22.91
N LYS A 129 1.34 -3.63 -22.26
CA LYS A 129 0.44 -4.60 -22.88
C LYS A 129 -0.49 -3.90 -23.87
N GLU A 130 -0.74 -4.54 -25.01
CA GLU A 130 -1.67 -4.03 -26.01
C GLU A 130 -3.06 -3.78 -25.42
N GLY A 131 -3.66 -2.64 -25.76
CA GLY A 131 -4.96 -2.22 -25.26
C GLY A 131 -4.92 -1.48 -23.92
N MET A 132 -3.75 -1.36 -23.29
CA MET A 132 -3.56 -0.59 -22.07
C MET A 132 -2.75 0.68 -22.33
N PHE A 133 -2.90 1.68 -21.46
CA PHE A 133 -2.03 2.85 -21.52
C PHE A 133 -0.58 2.45 -21.28
N ALA A 134 0.34 3.14 -21.93
CA ALA A 134 1.75 2.93 -21.69
C ALA A 134 2.12 3.33 -20.24
N MET A 135 3.11 2.64 -19.68
CA MET A 135 3.72 3.05 -18.41
C MET A 135 4.29 4.46 -18.56
N ASN A 136 4.10 5.28 -17.54
CA ASN A 136 4.71 6.59 -17.44
C ASN A 136 5.15 6.85 -15.99
N THR A 137 5.98 7.87 -15.80
CA THR A 137 6.61 8.16 -14.50
C THR A 137 5.81 9.17 -13.66
N VAL A 138 4.66 9.62 -14.14
CA VAL A 138 3.85 10.64 -13.45
C VAL A 138 2.65 10.01 -12.74
N SER A 139 2.11 8.91 -13.26
CA SER A 139 0.90 8.27 -12.75
C SER A 139 1.02 7.84 -11.29
N TYR A 140 2.04 7.08 -10.94
CA TYR A 140 2.22 6.58 -9.58
C TYR A 140 2.48 7.72 -8.57
N PRO A 141 3.38 8.68 -8.84
CA PRO A 141 3.52 9.85 -7.98
C PRO A 141 2.23 10.63 -7.77
N LYS A 142 1.42 10.81 -8.82
CA LYS A 142 0.11 11.47 -8.70
C LYS A 142 -0.84 10.67 -7.82
N LEU A 143 -0.86 9.35 -7.94
CA LEU A 143 -1.66 8.48 -7.09
C LEU A 143 -1.26 8.62 -5.62
N ILE A 144 0.03 8.59 -5.33
CA ILE A 144 0.55 8.74 -3.96
C ILE A 144 0.13 10.08 -3.38
N LYS A 145 0.32 11.16 -4.12
CA LYS A 145 -0.10 12.50 -3.67
C LYS A 145 -1.61 12.58 -3.44
N ALA A 146 -2.40 12.05 -4.36
CA ALA A 146 -3.86 12.05 -4.24
C ALA A 146 -4.36 11.22 -3.04
N LEU A 147 -3.74 10.08 -2.77
CA LEU A 147 -4.06 9.28 -1.59
C LEU A 147 -3.69 10.01 -0.30
N ARG A 148 -2.55 10.67 -0.26
CA ARG A 148 -2.17 11.49 0.90
C ARG A 148 -3.16 12.62 1.12
N ASP A 149 -3.55 13.32 0.06
CA ASP A 149 -4.53 14.42 0.16
C ASP A 149 -5.90 13.92 0.63
N ALA A 150 -6.31 12.72 0.20
CA ALA A 150 -7.59 12.11 0.61
C ALA A 150 -7.56 11.55 2.03
N LEU A 151 -6.40 11.10 2.51
CA LEU A 151 -6.21 10.43 3.80
C LEU A 151 -5.03 11.07 4.56
N PRO A 152 -5.14 12.36 4.94
CA PRO A 152 -4.00 13.10 5.47
C PRO A 152 -3.46 12.56 6.80
N GLU A 153 -4.32 11.93 7.60
CA GLU A 153 -3.96 11.42 8.94
C GLU A 153 -3.64 9.93 8.95
N LYS A 154 -3.71 9.26 7.80
CA LYS A 154 -3.49 7.81 7.73
C LYS A 154 -2.07 7.49 7.30
N LEU A 155 -1.59 6.30 7.66
CA LEU A 155 -0.31 5.81 7.18
C LEU A 155 -0.38 5.56 5.66
N LEU A 156 0.67 5.96 4.98
CA LEU A 156 0.87 5.66 3.56
C LEU A 156 2.27 5.10 3.40
N THR A 157 2.35 3.84 3.02
CA THR A 157 3.62 3.13 2.82
C THR A 157 3.72 2.60 1.40
N VAL A 158 4.93 2.48 0.90
CA VAL A 158 5.21 2.06 -0.47
C VAL A 158 6.31 1.00 -0.47
N VAL A 159 6.09 -0.06 -1.25
CA VAL A 159 7.13 -1.03 -1.54
C VAL A 159 8.01 -0.50 -2.67
N ASP A 160 9.29 -0.35 -2.40
CA ASP A 160 10.28 0.07 -3.37
C ASP A 160 10.83 -1.15 -4.11
N LYS A 161 10.40 -1.34 -5.34
CA LYS A 161 10.84 -2.47 -6.17
C LYS A 161 10.73 -2.18 -7.66
N GLY A 162 11.83 -2.34 -8.36
CA GLY A 162 11.89 -2.40 -9.82
C GLY A 162 11.51 -1.11 -10.52
N GLU A 163 11.11 -1.25 -11.78
CA GLU A 163 10.84 -0.12 -12.67
C GLU A 163 9.68 0.78 -12.22
N ALA A 164 8.78 0.24 -11.41
CA ALA A 164 7.62 1.00 -10.94
C ALA A 164 7.99 2.15 -10.00
N THR A 165 9.13 2.05 -9.32
CA THR A 165 9.55 3.02 -8.30
C THR A 165 10.96 3.58 -8.51
N GLU A 166 11.77 2.99 -9.39
CA GLU A 166 13.20 3.35 -9.53
C GLU A 166 13.44 4.81 -9.89
N TYR A 167 12.46 5.50 -10.45
CA TYR A 167 12.54 6.91 -10.86
C TYR A 167 12.05 7.89 -9.78
N PHE A 168 11.54 7.42 -8.65
CA PHE A 168 10.96 8.27 -7.61
C PHE A 168 11.92 9.33 -7.07
N TYR A 169 13.21 9.08 -7.15
CA TYR A 169 14.22 10.04 -6.74
C TYR A 169 14.30 11.28 -7.65
N ASP A 170 13.78 11.20 -8.86
CA ASP A 170 13.89 12.27 -9.84
C ASP A 170 12.58 13.05 -9.91
N VAL A 171 12.52 14.17 -9.21
CA VAL A 171 11.34 15.03 -9.12
C VAL A 171 10.84 15.46 -10.51
N ASN A 172 11.76 15.73 -11.44
CA ASN A 172 11.39 16.14 -12.79
C ASN A 172 10.70 15.03 -13.56
N ARG A 173 11.15 13.80 -13.41
CA ARG A 173 10.48 12.63 -14.01
C ARG A 173 9.13 12.33 -13.36
N CYS A 174 8.97 12.71 -12.11
CA CYS A 174 7.73 12.52 -11.33
C CYS A 174 6.72 13.68 -11.50
N GLY A 175 6.86 14.48 -12.56
CA GLY A 175 5.94 15.60 -12.81
C GLY A 175 6.03 16.71 -11.77
N GLY A 176 7.18 16.89 -11.13
CA GLY A 176 7.39 17.89 -10.09
C GLY A 176 6.97 17.43 -8.69
N ILE A 177 6.60 16.16 -8.52
CA ILE A 177 6.17 15.61 -7.23
C ILE A 177 7.37 15.01 -6.50
N GLU A 178 7.64 15.50 -5.30
CA GLU A 178 8.60 14.87 -4.38
C GLU A 178 7.88 13.74 -3.61
N VAL A 179 8.02 12.51 -4.09
CA VAL A 179 7.27 11.37 -3.58
C VAL A 179 7.49 11.15 -2.08
N GLY A 180 8.71 11.30 -1.61
CA GLY A 180 9.07 11.10 -0.20
C GLY A 180 8.31 11.99 0.79
N ARG A 181 7.79 13.14 0.34
CA ARG A 181 6.99 14.04 1.19
C ARG A 181 5.62 13.49 1.53
N TYR A 182 5.11 12.55 0.73
CA TYR A 182 3.74 12.07 0.84
C TYR A 182 3.63 10.70 1.48
N ILE A 183 4.74 10.04 1.73
CA ILE A 183 4.78 8.68 2.32
C ILE A 183 5.46 8.70 3.67
N ASP A 184 4.99 7.80 4.55
CA ASP A 184 5.53 7.66 5.91
C ASP A 184 6.71 6.70 5.93
N TYR A 185 6.60 5.58 5.22
CA TYR A 185 7.65 4.57 5.14
C TYR A 185 7.72 3.96 3.76
N ALA A 186 8.93 3.59 3.34
CA ALA A 186 9.15 2.73 2.19
C ALA A 186 10.01 1.53 2.60
N TRP A 187 9.86 0.43 1.90
CA TRP A 187 10.57 -0.80 2.21
C TRP A 187 10.79 -1.65 0.97
N HIS A 188 11.84 -2.48 1.00
CA HIS A 188 12.16 -3.36 -0.12
C HIS A 188 11.34 -4.64 -0.06
N ALA A 189 10.86 -5.11 -1.21
CA ALA A 189 10.12 -6.34 -1.31
C ALA A 189 11.04 -7.57 -1.12
N TYR A 190 10.53 -8.57 -0.42
CA TYR A 190 11.19 -9.87 -0.31
C TYR A 190 10.63 -10.84 -1.35
N ASP A 191 11.54 -11.58 -1.99
CA ASP A 191 11.17 -12.54 -3.02
C ASP A 191 10.76 -13.91 -2.47
N SER A 192 10.88 -14.14 -1.18
CA SER A 192 10.45 -15.40 -0.58
C SER A 192 8.98 -15.31 -0.23
N GLY A 193 8.16 -16.23 -0.70
CA GLY A 193 6.76 -16.33 -0.30
C GLY A 193 6.53 -16.68 1.18
N LYS A 194 7.52 -16.43 2.02
CA LYS A 194 7.42 -16.61 3.47
C LYS A 194 6.90 -15.33 4.12
N GLU A 195 6.12 -15.51 5.15
CA GLU A 195 5.75 -14.42 6.02
C GLU A 195 6.98 -13.90 6.72
N VAL A 196 7.21 -12.64 6.56
CA VAL A 196 8.36 -11.98 7.16
C VAL A 196 7.88 -10.76 7.91
N VAL A 197 8.32 -10.66 9.13
CA VAL A 197 8.30 -9.41 9.86
C VAL A 197 9.47 -8.60 9.35
N GLN A 198 9.21 -7.45 8.76
CA GLN A 198 10.23 -6.62 8.12
C GLN A 198 10.44 -5.34 8.90
N ILE A 199 11.70 -4.91 8.95
CA ILE A 199 12.03 -3.60 9.49
C ILE A 199 11.89 -2.59 8.35
N ILE A 200 11.10 -1.56 8.59
CA ILE A 200 10.91 -0.46 7.65
C ILE A 200 11.75 0.72 8.11
N GLU A 201 12.46 1.31 7.16
CA GLU A 201 13.19 2.55 7.40
C GLU A 201 12.25 3.73 7.15
N PRO A 202 12.08 4.64 8.11
CA PRO A 202 11.29 5.83 7.90
C PRO A 202 11.96 6.73 6.87
N TRP A 203 11.17 7.35 6.01
CA TRP A 203 11.64 8.34 5.06
C TRP A 203 11.63 9.71 5.69
N ASP A 204 12.76 10.37 5.57
CA ASP A 204 12.84 11.77 5.92
C ASP A 204 12.20 12.61 4.82
N ALA A 205 11.23 13.44 5.20
CA ALA A 205 10.55 14.34 4.25
C ALA A 205 11.47 15.38 3.61
N GLU A 206 12.64 15.62 4.22
CA GLU A 206 13.64 16.55 3.69
C GLU A 206 14.56 15.90 2.65
N HIS A 207 14.59 14.59 2.59
CA HIS A 207 15.43 13.85 1.66
C HIS A 207 14.65 13.42 0.43
N SER A 208 15.31 13.46 -0.72
CA SER A 208 14.73 12.90 -1.93
C SER A 208 14.78 11.38 -1.88
N TYR A 209 13.91 10.75 -2.64
CA TYR A 209 13.88 9.29 -2.74
C TYR A 209 15.22 8.68 -3.16
N SER A 210 16.03 9.43 -3.89
CA SER A 210 17.33 8.98 -4.39
C SER A 210 18.35 8.66 -3.31
N GLU A 211 18.13 9.09 -2.10
CA GLU A 211 19.07 8.88 -1.00
C GLU A 211 18.88 7.53 -0.31
N TYR A 212 17.88 6.77 -0.75
CA TYR A 212 17.55 5.45 -0.26
C TYR A 212 17.63 4.43 -1.39
#